data_2e5b7a173c5e0ddc96af1dd4131a0c19
#
_entry.id   2e5b7a173c5e0ddc96af1dd4131a0c19
#
_cell.length_a   1.000
_cell.length_b   1.000
_cell.length_c   1.000
_cell.angle_alpha   90.00
_cell.angle_beta   90.00
_cell.angle_gamma   90.00
#
_symmetry.space_group_name_H-M   'P 1'
#
loop_
_entity.id
_entity.type
_entity.pdbx_description
1 polymer ?
#
loop_
_entity_poly.entity_id
_entity_poly.type
_entity_poly.pdbx_seq_one_letter_code
_entity_poly.pdbx_strand_id
1 'polypeptide(L)'
;MSFESVLRKMIDGVPGALGIALMGSDGIPIAELHAEDAAEAAEGAVGAAGVEFGRILEEVRKASDAIAGGRLDEMVIGLGRFWLLFRVVDEELFLVAALEPRGNLGKARFLMRRHLLELQQAL
;
A
#
# COMPACT_ATOMS: atom_id res chain seq x y z
N MET A 1 -3.82 1.79 20.45
CA MET A 1 -2.72 1.63 19.47
C MET A 1 -2.98 2.55 18.29
N SER A 2 -1.97 3.31 17.87
CA SER A 2 -2.11 4.22 16.75
C SER A 2 -2.08 3.46 15.42
N PHE A 3 -2.75 3.99 14.41
CA PHE A 3 -2.67 3.38 13.08
C PHE A 3 -1.24 3.40 12.52
N GLU A 4 -0.42 4.37 12.92
CA GLU A 4 0.98 4.44 12.49
C GLU A 4 1.79 3.25 12.99
N SER A 5 1.55 2.80 14.23
CA SER A 5 2.24 1.63 14.76
C SER A 5 1.81 0.36 14.03
N VAL A 6 0.56 0.29 13.56
CA VAL A 6 0.09 -0.84 12.75
C VAL A 6 0.77 -0.82 11.39
N LEU A 7 0.90 0.36 10.76
CA LEU A 7 1.62 0.48 9.49
C LEU A 7 3.07 0.00 9.63
N ARG A 8 3.72 0.32 10.75
CA ARG A 8 5.08 -0.17 11.03
C ARG A 8 5.14 -1.69 11.03
N LYS A 9 4.16 -2.34 11.64
CA LYS A 9 4.10 -3.81 11.66
C LYS A 9 4.00 -4.43 10.28
N MET A 10 3.46 -3.67 9.31
CA MET A 10 3.28 -4.16 7.95
C MET A 10 4.56 -4.15 7.12
N ILE A 11 5.51 -3.26 7.44
CA ILE A 11 6.75 -3.11 6.65
C ILE A 11 8.02 -3.43 7.40
N ASP A 12 8.02 -3.38 8.73
CA ASP A 12 9.22 -3.69 9.50
C ASP A 12 9.60 -5.16 9.31
N GLY A 13 10.88 -5.38 9.04
CA GLY A 13 11.38 -6.72 8.80
C GLY A 13 11.06 -7.27 7.42
N VAL A 14 10.50 -6.49 6.51
CA VAL A 14 10.29 -6.91 5.12
C VAL A 14 11.53 -6.53 4.31
N PRO A 15 12.32 -7.52 3.83
CA PRO A 15 13.48 -7.21 3.02
C PRO A 15 13.10 -6.42 1.77
N GLY A 16 13.79 -5.30 1.54
CA GLY A 16 13.58 -4.44 0.38
C GLY A 16 12.41 -3.48 0.49
N ALA A 17 11.69 -3.43 1.62
CA ALA A 17 10.62 -2.46 1.79
C ALA A 17 11.18 -1.05 1.83
N LEU A 18 10.57 -0.14 1.07
CA LEU A 18 10.96 1.27 1.02
C LEU A 18 10.04 2.14 1.86
N GLY A 19 8.76 1.81 1.91
CA GLY A 19 7.80 2.56 2.69
C GLY A 19 6.39 2.06 2.51
N ILE A 20 5.49 2.66 3.27
CA ILE A 20 4.06 2.39 3.20
C ILE A 20 3.29 3.68 3.44
N ALA A 21 2.17 3.86 2.76
CA ALA A 21 1.30 5.00 2.97
C ALA A 21 -0.15 4.55 3.12
N LEU A 22 -0.88 5.25 3.98
CA LEU A 22 -2.33 5.15 4.07
C LEU A 22 -2.90 6.33 3.30
N MET A 23 -3.75 6.04 2.33
CA MET A 23 -4.28 7.03 1.40
C MET A 23 -5.80 7.06 1.45
N GLY A 24 -6.36 8.26 1.32
CA GLY A 24 -7.78 8.40 1.01
C GLY A 24 -8.04 8.05 -0.45
N SER A 25 -9.23 7.57 -0.74
CA SER A 25 -9.64 7.27 -2.12
C SER A 25 -9.69 8.52 -3.00
N ASP A 26 -9.71 9.70 -2.39
CA ASP A 26 -9.61 10.99 -3.06
C ASP A 26 -8.18 11.39 -3.44
N GLY A 27 -7.20 10.55 -3.12
CA GLY A 27 -5.79 10.80 -3.42
C GLY A 27 -5.05 11.59 -2.35
N ILE A 28 -5.67 11.86 -1.21
CA ILE A 28 -5.04 12.61 -0.12
C ILE A 28 -4.30 11.67 0.81
N PRO A 29 -2.97 11.83 1.01
CA PRO A 29 -2.22 11.02 1.97
C PRO A 29 -2.66 11.31 3.39
N ILE A 30 -2.87 10.26 4.18
CA ILE A 30 -3.23 10.36 5.60
C ILE A 30 -1.99 10.13 6.46
N ALA A 31 -1.17 9.16 6.10
CA ALA A 31 0.09 8.87 6.79
C ALA A 31 1.06 8.22 5.81
N GLU A 32 2.33 8.48 6.00
CA GLU A 32 3.39 7.91 5.18
C GLU A 32 4.57 7.57 6.08
N LEU A 33 5.05 6.34 5.98
CA LEU A 33 6.20 5.86 6.75
C LEU A 33 7.24 5.30 5.79
N HIS A 34 8.51 5.62 6.06
CA HIS A 34 9.64 5.11 5.30
C HIS A 34 10.34 4.02 6.11
N ALA A 35 10.88 3.03 5.43
CA ALA A 35 11.75 2.05 6.06
C ALA A 35 13.03 2.76 6.52
N GLU A 36 13.55 2.38 7.70
CA GLU A 36 14.70 3.04 8.31
C GLU A 36 15.94 3.01 7.43
N ASP A 37 16.13 1.94 6.68
CA ASP A 37 17.28 1.75 5.80
C ASP A 37 16.98 2.08 4.34
N ALA A 38 15.84 2.71 4.06
CA ALA A 38 15.52 3.12 2.69
C ALA A 38 16.46 4.23 2.23
N ALA A 39 16.87 4.17 0.97
CA ALA A 39 17.68 5.22 0.37
C ALA A 39 16.90 6.54 0.31
N GLU A 40 17.59 7.66 0.50
CA GLU A 40 16.98 9.00 0.39
C GLU A 40 16.24 9.19 -0.93
N ALA A 41 16.77 8.63 -2.00
CA ALA A 41 16.14 8.73 -3.32
C ALA A 41 14.76 8.07 -3.39
N ALA A 42 14.42 7.20 -2.44
CA ALA A 42 13.12 6.55 -2.34
C ALA A 42 12.14 7.35 -1.48
N GLU A 43 12.63 8.40 -0.80
CA GLU A 43 11.79 9.23 0.05
C GLU A 43 10.71 9.91 -0.79
N GLY A 44 9.47 9.83 -0.33
CA GLY A 44 8.33 10.38 -1.08
C GLY A 44 7.79 9.49 -2.19
N ALA A 45 8.51 8.43 -2.58
CA ALA A 45 8.08 7.57 -3.68
C ALA A 45 6.74 6.88 -3.38
N VAL A 46 6.53 6.44 -2.15
CA VAL A 46 5.30 5.71 -1.80
C VAL A 46 4.09 6.66 -1.79
N GLY A 47 4.26 7.88 -1.29
CA GLY A 47 3.18 8.87 -1.32
C GLY A 47 2.83 9.28 -2.74
N ALA A 48 3.85 9.52 -3.57
CA ALA A 48 3.65 9.84 -4.98
C ALA A 48 2.94 8.69 -5.71
N ALA A 49 3.32 7.45 -5.43
CA ALA A 49 2.64 6.29 -5.99
C ALA A 49 1.17 6.24 -5.60
N GLY A 50 0.85 6.56 -4.34
CA GLY A 50 -0.53 6.61 -3.87
C GLY A 50 -1.36 7.65 -4.64
N VAL A 51 -0.80 8.85 -4.85
CA VAL A 51 -1.47 9.90 -5.59
C VAL A 51 -1.70 9.51 -7.05
N GLU A 52 -0.65 9.05 -7.72
CA GLU A 52 -0.71 8.74 -9.16
C GLU A 52 -1.55 7.50 -9.46
N PHE A 53 -1.41 6.45 -8.64
CA PHE A 53 -2.07 5.17 -8.90
C PHE A 53 -3.44 5.03 -8.24
N GLY A 54 -3.81 5.94 -7.34
CA GLY A 54 -5.14 5.92 -6.74
C GLY A 54 -6.27 6.01 -7.76
N ARG A 55 -6.07 6.81 -8.82
CA ARG A 55 -7.02 6.91 -9.92
C ARG A 55 -7.14 5.60 -10.70
N ILE A 56 -6.02 4.92 -10.87
CA ILE A 56 -5.98 3.62 -11.56
C ILE A 56 -6.73 2.57 -10.74
N LEU A 57 -6.55 2.62 -9.42
CA LEU A 57 -7.26 1.73 -8.51
C LEU A 57 -8.79 1.87 -8.69
N GLU A 58 -9.27 3.11 -8.80
CA GLU A 58 -10.69 3.38 -9.03
C GLU A 58 -11.16 2.84 -10.39
N GLU A 59 -10.35 2.97 -11.43
CA GLU A 59 -10.67 2.42 -12.74
C GLU A 59 -10.71 0.88 -12.69
N VAL A 60 -9.84 0.26 -11.92
CA VAL A 60 -9.87 -1.20 -11.73
C VAL A 60 -11.15 -1.62 -11.02
N ARG A 61 -11.62 -0.86 -10.03
CA ARG A 61 -12.91 -1.13 -9.37
C ARG A 61 -14.08 -1.12 -10.37
N LYS A 62 -14.11 -0.10 -11.24
CA LYS A 62 -15.14 -0.01 -12.28
C LYS A 62 -15.06 -1.19 -13.24
N ALA A 63 -13.87 -1.58 -13.63
CA ALA A 63 -13.68 -2.73 -14.50
C ALA A 63 -14.17 -4.02 -13.83
N SER A 64 -13.91 -4.18 -12.53
CA SER A 64 -14.40 -5.33 -11.77
C SER A 64 -15.93 -5.36 -11.75
N ASP A 65 -16.57 -4.21 -11.52
CA ASP A 65 -18.03 -4.13 -11.53
C ASP A 65 -18.60 -4.54 -12.89
N ALA A 66 -17.95 -4.13 -13.97
CA ALA A 66 -18.41 -4.45 -15.33
C ALA A 66 -18.38 -5.96 -15.64
N ILE A 67 -17.53 -6.72 -14.98
CA ILE A 67 -17.42 -8.18 -15.16
C ILE A 67 -18.01 -8.99 -14.00
N ALA A 68 -18.68 -8.32 -13.07
CA ALA A 68 -19.19 -8.93 -11.84
C ALA A 68 -18.07 -9.63 -11.04
N GLY A 69 -16.90 -9.01 -11.01
CA GLY A 69 -15.70 -9.57 -10.36
C GLY A 69 -15.69 -9.48 -8.84
N GLY A 70 -16.63 -8.73 -8.27
CA GLY A 70 -16.68 -8.54 -6.83
C GLY A 70 -15.78 -7.41 -6.35
N ARG A 71 -15.54 -7.39 -5.04
CA ARG A 71 -14.77 -6.35 -4.40
C ARG A 71 -13.28 -6.44 -4.78
N LEU A 72 -12.67 -5.30 -5.09
CA LEU A 72 -11.23 -5.23 -5.27
C LEU A 72 -10.54 -5.28 -3.90
N ASP A 73 -9.66 -6.24 -3.71
CA ASP A 73 -8.92 -6.40 -2.47
C ASP A 73 -7.47 -5.91 -2.58
N GLU A 74 -6.82 -6.23 -3.70
CA GLU A 74 -5.38 -6.05 -3.83
C GLU A 74 -5.01 -5.78 -5.30
N MET A 75 -3.98 -4.94 -5.50
CA MET A 75 -3.40 -4.72 -6.82
C MET A 75 -1.88 -4.72 -6.66
N VAL A 76 -1.19 -5.46 -7.50
CA VAL A 76 0.27 -5.53 -7.51
C VAL A 76 0.77 -5.05 -8.86
N ILE A 77 1.73 -4.13 -8.85
CA ILE A 77 2.33 -3.60 -10.08
C ILE A 77 3.84 -3.77 -10.01
N GLY A 78 4.42 -4.45 -10.99
CA GLY A 78 5.86 -4.56 -11.13
C GLY A 78 6.36 -3.51 -12.10
N LEU A 79 7.16 -2.58 -11.59
CA LEU A 79 7.85 -1.57 -12.39
C LEU A 79 9.35 -1.88 -12.39
N GLY A 80 10.08 -1.27 -13.29
CA GLY A 80 11.53 -1.53 -13.39
C GLY A 80 12.29 -1.21 -12.11
N ARG A 81 11.84 -0.23 -11.34
CA ARG A 81 12.52 0.26 -10.13
C ARG A 81 11.81 -0.10 -8.84
N PHE A 82 10.54 -0.48 -8.90
CA PHE A 82 9.74 -0.74 -7.71
C PHE A 82 8.74 -1.85 -7.95
N TRP A 83 8.40 -2.59 -6.89
CA TRP A 83 7.12 -3.24 -6.74
C TRP A 83 6.19 -2.26 -6.03
N LEU A 84 4.98 -2.11 -6.52
CA LEU A 84 3.94 -1.36 -5.81
C LEU A 84 2.83 -2.33 -5.41
N LEU A 85 2.49 -2.32 -4.14
CA LEU A 85 1.47 -3.20 -3.58
C LEU A 85 0.37 -2.35 -2.97
N PHE A 86 -0.85 -2.48 -3.51
CA PHE A 86 -2.03 -1.76 -3.05
C PHE A 86 -2.96 -2.72 -2.33
N ARG A 87 -3.43 -2.33 -1.17
CA ARG A 87 -4.42 -3.08 -0.40
C ARG A 87 -5.59 -2.18 -0.06
N VAL A 88 -6.79 -2.55 -0.48
CA VAL A 88 -8.00 -1.78 -0.14
C VAL A 88 -8.31 -2.02 1.34
N VAL A 89 -8.50 -0.95 2.10
CA VAL A 89 -8.90 -1.02 3.50
C VAL A 89 -10.42 -1.00 3.60
N ASP A 90 -11.04 -0.02 2.97
CA ASP A 90 -12.49 0.10 2.85
C ASP A 90 -12.81 0.97 1.62
N GLU A 91 -14.04 1.46 1.51
CA GLU A 91 -14.46 2.27 0.36
C GLU A 91 -13.74 3.63 0.28
N GLU A 92 -13.21 4.12 1.40
CA GLU A 92 -12.61 5.45 1.49
C GLU A 92 -11.09 5.43 1.64
N LEU A 93 -10.50 4.26 1.93
CA LEU A 93 -9.07 4.16 2.29
C LEU A 93 -8.39 3.01 1.57
N PHE A 94 -7.14 3.23 1.21
CA PHE A 94 -6.27 2.15 0.73
C PHE A 94 -4.84 2.33 1.23
N LEU A 95 -4.11 1.23 1.23
CA LEU A 95 -2.69 1.21 1.54
C LEU A 95 -1.89 1.07 0.25
N VAL A 96 -0.73 1.69 0.21
CA VAL A 96 0.27 1.44 -0.83
C VAL A 96 1.62 1.22 -0.18
N ALA A 97 2.30 0.14 -0.58
CA ALA A 97 3.68 -0.12 -0.17
C ALA A 97 4.56 -0.18 -1.40
N ALA A 98 5.77 0.36 -1.27
CA ALA A 98 6.78 0.30 -2.32
C ALA A 98 7.93 -0.56 -1.84
N LEU A 99 8.41 -1.45 -2.70
CA LEU A 99 9.54 -2.32 -2.42
C LEU A 99 10.55 -2.24 -3.55
N GLU A 100 11.82 -2.50 -3.23
CA GLU A 100 12.84 -2.68 -4.25
C GLU A 100 12.49 -3.91 -5.12
N PRO A 101 13.00 -3.97 -6.36
CA PRO A 101 12.73 -5.11 -7.24
C PRO A 101 13.07 -6.48 -6.62
N ARG A 102 14.08 -6.53 -5.75
CA ARG A 102 14.49 -7.76 -5.06
C ARG A 102 13.81 -7.94 -3.71
N GLY A 103 12.90 -7.04 -3.36
CA GLY A 103 12.20 -7.08 -2.08
C GLY A 103 11.31 -8.31 -1.94
N ASN A 104 11.01 -8.66 -0.69
CA ASN A 104 10.14 -9.81 -0.40
C ASN A 104 8.67 -9.40 -0.47
N LEU A 105 8.15 -9.37 -1.69
CA LEU A 105 6.76 -9.00 -1.95
C LEU A 105 5.76 -9.91 -1.21
N GLY A 106 6.04 -11.22 -1.18
CA GLY A 106 5.16 -12.17 -0.51
C GLY A 106 5.03 -11.89 0.99
N LYS A 107 6.13 -11.52 1.64
CA LYS A 107 6.11 -11.17 3.06
C LYS A 107 5.34 -9.88 3.29
N ALA A 108 5.52 -8.87 2.43
CA ALA A 108 4.77 -7.63 2.52
C ALA A 108 3.26 -7.89 2.39
N ARG A 109 2.86 -8.68 1.40
CA ARG A 109 1.46 -9.05 1.19
C ARG A 109 0.89 -9.77 2.41
N PHE A 110 1.64 -10.71 2.96
CA PHE A 110 1.24 -11.45 4.15
C PHE A 110 1.01 -10.52 5.34
N LEU A 111 1.97 -9.65 5.63
CA LEU A 111 1.87 -8.75 6.78
C LEU A 111 0.75 -7.72 6.64
N MET A 112 0.55 -7.18 5.43
CA MET A 112 -0.55 -6.24 5.20
C MET A 112 -1.91 -6.91 5.39
N ARG A 113 -2.06 -8.14 4.95
CA ARG A 113 -3.30 -8.90 5.16
C ARG A 113 -3.49 -9.24 6.63
N ARG A 114 -2.42 -9.69 7.29
CA ARG A 114 -2.47 -10.09 8.71
C ARG A 114 -2.91 -8.95 9.62
N HIS A 115 -2.44 -7.73 9.34
CA HIS A 115 -2.69 -6.57 10.20
C HIS A 115 -3.82 -5.65 9.73
N LEU A 116 -4.55 -6.05 8.68
CA LEU A 116 -5.59 -5.21 8.10
C LEU A 116 -6.72 -4.92 9.09
N LEU A 117 -7.20 -5.94 9.80
CA LEU A 117 -8.26 -5.77 10.79
C LEU A 117 -7.83 -4.86 11.93
N GLU A 118 -6.61 -5.04 12.40
CA GLU A 118 -6.03 -4.21 13.44
C GLU A 118 -5.98 -2.74 12.99
N LEU A 119 -5.60 -2.49 11.73
CA LEU A 119 -5.61 -1.15 11.16
C LEU A 119 -7.02 -0.56 11.14
N GLN A 120 -8.00 -1.32 10.67
CA GLN A 120 -9.39 -0.88 10.64
C GLN A 120 -9.91 -0.50 12.03
N GLN A 121 -9.51 -1.23 13.04
CA GLN A 121 -9.89 -0.95 14.42
C GLN A 121 -9.18 0.28 15.00
N ALA A 122 -8.03 0.64 14.48
CA ALA A 122 -7.25 1.80 14.92
C ALA A 122 -7.67 3.12 14.27
N LEU A 123 -8.47 3.05 13.24
CA LEU A 123 -8.91 4.24 12.48
C LEU A 123 -10.11 4.94 13.07
#